data_c5bf0e0d0340799903bf9ee8b1c7bd19
#
_entry.id   c5bf0e0d0340799903bf9ee8b1c7bd19
#
_cell.length_a   1.000
_cell.length_b   1.000
_cell.length_c   1.000
_cell.angle_alpha   90.00
_cell.angle_beta   90.00
_cell.angle_gamma   90.00
#
_symmetry.space_group_name_H-M   'P 1'
#
loop_
_entity.id
_entity.type
_entity.pdbx_description
1 polymer ?
#
loop_
_entity_poly.entity_id
_entity_poly.type
_entity_poly.pdbx_seq_one_letter_code
_entity_poly.pdbx_strand_id
1 'polypeptide(L)'
;LRVPEEGIVDYAAVMRKMVELLRAAGHQVRTSAPALRIQTSGSRQIVSTPQEDIAADFVINCAGLHCDRVAKSARLHPDSSIIPFRGDYWKLAPSGEHLVRHLIYPVPDPNFPFLGVHFTRRITGEIEAGPIAVFAFKREGYKKTDFNWLEFWESIFWRGFRKVALKYYKTGLGEYYRSFSKRAFTKALQVLVPMVQEDD
;
A
#
# COMPACT_ATOMS: atom_id res chain seq x y z
N LEU A 1 -8.06 -24.97 -3.79
CA LEU A 1 -7.28 -25.20 -2.57
C LEU A 1 -7.97 -24.51 -1.41
N ARG A 2 -8.09 -25.17 -0.25
CA ARG A 2 -8.60 -24.59 0.99
C ARG A 2 -7.46 -24.48 2.00
N VAL A 3 -7.32 -23.30 2.62
CA VAL A 3 -6.28 -23.01 3.62
C VAL A 3 -7.00 -22.64 4.93
N PRO A 4 -7.24 -23.60 5.84
CA PRO A 4 -8.04 -23.37 7.04
C PRO A 4 -7.32 -22.54 8.12
N GLU A 5 -6.01 -22.37 8.01
CA GLU A 5 -5.16 -21.62 8.94
C GLU A 5 -5.21 -20.10 8.68
N GLU A 6 -5.75 -19.68 7.55
CA GLU A 6 -5.86 -18.25 7.21
C GLU A 6 -7.09 -17.62 7.83
N GLY A 7 -6.98 -16.32 8.15
CA GLY A 7 -8.05 -15.54 8.74
C GLY A 7 -7.93 -14.07 8.44
N ILE A 8 -8.88 -13.31 8.97
CA ILE A 8 -8.88 -11.84 8.90
C ILE A 8 -8.65 -11.25 10.28
N VAL A 9 -8.03 -10.08 10.34
CA VAL A 9 -7.73 -9.38 11.59
C VAL A 9 -7.93 -7.87 11.41
N ASP A 10 -8.35 -7.19 12.48
CA ASP A 10 -8.35 -5.73 12.53
C ASP A 10 -6.92 -5.22 12.78
N TYR A 11 -6.19 -4.90 11.72
CA TYR A 11 -4.85 -4.34 11.85
C TYR A 11 -4.82 -3.02 12.61
N ALA A 12 -5.88 -2.21 12.55
CA ALA A 12 -5.97 -0.98 13.34
C ALA A 12 -6.04 -1.29 14.84
N ALA A 13 -6.79 -2.32 15.24
CA ALA A 13 -6.82 -2.79 16.62
C ALA A 13 -5.46 -3.37 17.06
N VAL A 14 -4.81 -4.14 16.18
CA VAL A 14 -3.45 -4.64 16.44
C VAL A 14 -2.49 -3.49 16.69
N MET A 15 -2.48 -2.47 15.82
CA MET A 15 -1.61 -1.29 15.98
C MET A 15 -1.89 -0.52 17.26
N ARG A 16 -3.15 -0.32 17.63
CA ARG A 16 -3.52 0.30 18.91
C ARG A 16 -2.98 -0.51 20.08
N LYS A 17 -3.13 -1.84 20.03
CA LYS A 17 -2.63 -2.72 21.10
C LYS A 17 -1.10 -2.69 21.21
N MET A 18 -0.39 -2.66 20.11
CA MET A 18 1.08 -2.52 20.12
C MET A 18 1.50 -1.19 20.75
N VAL A 19 0.82 -0.08 20.44
CA VAL A 19 1.09 1.21 21.09
C VAL A 19 0.84 1.17 22.60
N GLU A 20 -0.25 0.54 23.05
CA GLU A 20 -0.52 0.34 24.48
C GLU A 20 0.60 -0.45 25.16
N LEU A 21 1.04 -1.56 24.56
CA LEU A 21 2.12 -2.39 25.11
C LEU A 21 3.45 -1.64 25.19
N LEU A 22 3.81 -0.88 24.16
CA LEU A 22 5.01 -0.06 24.19
C LEU A 22 4.97 1.00 25.30
N ARG A 23 3.84 1.68 25.44
CA ARG A 23 3.66 2.67 26.52
C ARG A 23 3.70 2.03 27.92
N ALA A 24 3.07 0.88 28.09
CA ALA A 24 3.10 0.12 29.35
C ALA A 24 4.51 -0.35 29.72
N ALA A 25 5.37 -0.60 28.72
CA ALA A 25 6.78 -0.94 28.90
C ALA A 25 7.68 0.32 29.11
N GLY A 26 7.10 1.51 29.25
CA GLY A 26 7.84 2.75 29.47
C GLY A 26 8.40 3.41 28.21
N HIS A 27 8.07 2.92 27.02
CA HIS A 27 8.50 3.51 25.75
C HIS A 27 7.59 4.66 25.33
N GLN A 28 8.14 5.58 24.55
CA GLN A 28 7.38 6.72 24.03
C GLN A 28 6.91 6.41 22.60
N VAL A 29 5.64 6.70 22.33
CA VAL A 29 5.07 6.72 20.99
C VAL A 29 4.54 8.12 20.72
N ARG A 30 5.20 8.83 19.80
CA ARG A 30 4.88 10.21 19.43
C ARG A 30 4.18 10.22 18.08
N THR A 31 3.05 10.84 18.02
CA THR A 31 2.29 11.11 16.80
C THR A 31 2.43 12.58 16.42
N SER A 32 2.11 12.94 15.18
CA SER A 32 2.24 14.31 14.64
C SER A 32 3.67 14.87 14.77
N ALA A 33 4.67 13.99 14.80
CA ALA A 33 6.09 14.32 14.95
C ALA A 33 6.90 13.78 13.76
N PRO A 34 6.73 14.36 12.54
CA PRO A 34 7.49 13.93 11.38
C PRO A 34 8.99 14.15 11.60
N ALA A 35 9.80 13.16 11.25
CA ALA A 35 11.25 13.29 11.21
C ALA A 35 11.63 14.16 9.99
N LEU A 36 12.09 15.38 10.26
CA LEU A 36 12.46 16.36 9.22
C LEU A 36 13.90 16.17 8.74
N ARG A 37 14.78 15.83 9.67
CA ARG A 37 16.22 15.69 9.42
C ARG A 37 16.83 14.71 10.41
N ILE A 38 17.82 13.95 9.94
CA ILE A 38 18.63 13.08 10.80
C ILE A 38 20.10 13.47 10.62
N GLN A 39 20.83 13.66 11.71
CA GLN A 39 22.23 14.07 11.70
C GLN A 39 23.01 13.30 12.75
N THR A 40 24.25 12.99 12.45
CA THR A 40 25.20 12.46 13.43
C THR A 40 25.84 13.62 14.20
N SER A 41 25.83 13.53 15.52
CA SER A 41 26.51 14.46 16.43
C SER A 41 27.30 13.67 17.47
N GLY A 42 28.60 13.62 17.31
CA GLY A 42 29.46 12.75 18.09
C GLY A 42 29.11 11.27 17.84
N SER A 43 28.83 10.54 18.91
CA SER A 43 28.40 9.13 18.86
C SER A 43 26.88 8.94 18.72
N ARG A 44 26.10 10.03 18.69
CA ARG A 44 24.64 9.96 18.69
C ARG A 44 24.02 10.45 17.38
N GLN A 45 22.82 9.99 17.12
CA GLN A 45 21.96 10.48 16.06
C GLN A 45 20.98 11.50 16.62
N ILE A 46 20.82 12.63 15.93
CA ILE A 46 19.84 13.66 16.26
C ILE A 46 18.75 13.64 15.21
N VAL A 47 17.51 13.34 15.63
CA VAL A 47 16.32 13.38 14.79
C VAL A 47 15.57 14.67 15.07
N SER A 48 15.56 15.59 14.12
CA SER A 48 14.83 16.86 14.24
C SER A 48 13.36 16.65 13.88
N THR A 49 12.48 17.13 14.75
CA THR A 49 11.03 17.21 14.55
C THR A 49 10.57 18.66 14.66
N PRO A 50 9.32 19.01 14.29
CA PRO A 50 8.81 20.36 14.49
C PRO A 50 8.78 20.83 15.94
N GLN A 51 8.73 19.89 16.88
CA GLN A 51 8.59 20.19 18.31
C GLN A 51 9.96 20.23 19.02
N GLU A 52 10.85 19.32 18.69
CA GLU A 52 12.13 19.16 19.40
C GLU A 52 13.12 18.32 18.59
N ASP A 53 14.37 18.36 19.02
CA ASP A 53 15.41 17.45 18.58
C ASP A 53 15.49 16.23 19.52
N ILE A 54 15.45 15.04 18.97
CA ILE A 54 15.50 13.78 19.71
C ILE A 54 16.88 13.14 19.49
N ALA A 55 17.64 12.98 20.58
CA ALA A 55 18.92 12.30 20.54
C ALA A 55 18.75 10.79 20.78
N ALA A 56 19.31 9.96 19.91
CA ALA A 56 19.28 8.50 20.00
C ALA A 56 20.64 7.90 19.65
N ASP A 57 20.96 6.74 20.20
CA ASP A 57 22.17 6.01 19.84
C ASP A 57 22.00 5.32 18.47
N PHE A 58 20.75 4.92 18.15
CA PHE A 58 20.40 4.28 16.91
C PHE A 58 19.07 4.81 16.34
N VAL A 59 18.96 4.87 15.01
CA VAL A 59 17.72 5.20 14.30
C VAL A 59 17.38 4.08 13.34
N ILE A 60 16.16 3.54 13.44
CA ILE A 60 15.64 2.54 12.54
C ILE A 60 14.55 3.20 11.69
N ASN A 61 14.76 3.23 10.37
CA ASN A 61 13.83 3.83 9.43
C ASN A 61 12.79 2.81 8.95
N CYS A 62 11.58 2.91 9.48
CA CYS A 62 10.41 2.12 9.09
C CYS A 62 9.29 2.99 8.50
N ALA A 63 9.64 4.05 7.76
CA ALA A 63 8.71 5.09 7.32
C ALA A 63 7.85 4.70 6.09
N GLY A 64 7.79 3.41 5.70
CA GLY A 64 6.92 2.92 4.63
C GLY A 64 7.07 3.72 3.33
N LEU A 65 6.01 4.36 2.86
CA LEU A 65 6.00 5.17 1.63
C LEU A 65 7.04 6.31 1.61
N HIS A 66 7.56 6.72 2.77
CA HIS A 66 8.51 7.82 2.90
C HIS A 66 9.92 7.36 3.29
N CYS A 67 10.20 6.06 3.34
CA CYS A 67 11.48 5.54 3.83
C CYS A 67 12.69 6.03 3.01
N ASP A 68 12.56 6.20 1.69
CA ASP A 68 13.60 6.77 0.83
C ASP A 68 13.86 8.26 1.12
N ARG A 69 12.82 9.02 1.46
CA ARG A 69 12.93 10.43 1.87
C ARG A 69 13.59 10.57 3.22
N VAL A 70 13.21 9.73 4.18
CA VAL A 70 13.85 9.70 5.50
C VAL A 70 15.33 9.32 5.37
N ALA A 71 15.68 8.34 4.54
CA ALA A 71 17.07 8.01 4.26
C ALA A 71 17.85 9.22 3.67
N LYS A 72 17.25 9.92 2.70
CA LYS A 72 17.85 11.15 2.12
C LYS A 72 18.01 12.27 3.15
N SER A 73 17.08 12.41 4.11
CA SER A 73 17.19 13.40 5.19
C SER A 73 18.37 13.13 6.13
N ALA A 74 18.83 11.88 6.20
CA ALA A 74 20.04 11.44 6.87
C ALA A 74 21.30 11.53 5.98
N ARG A 75 21.23 12.20 4.82
CA ARG A 75 22.29 12.29 3.80
C ARG A 75 22.74 10.94 3.23
N LEU A 76 21.90 9.92 3.34
CA LEU A 76 22.12 8.66 2.64
C LEU A 76 21.64 8.77 1.19
N HIS A 77 22.26 8.03 0.31
CA HIS A 77 21.93 8.00 -1.12
C HIS A 77 21.49 6.58 -1.50
N PRO A 78 20.23 6.20 -1.21
CA PRO A 78 19.76 4.86 -1.55
C PRO A 78 19.69 4.68 -3.07
N ASP A 79 20.15 3.52 -3.56
CA ASP A 79 20.09 3.13 -4.97
C ASP A 79 18.66 2.73 -5.42
N SER A 80 17.70 2.86 -4.52
CA SER A 80 16.29 2.53 -4.73
C SER A 80 15.39 3.72 -4.42
N SER A 81 14.21 3.74 -5.00
CA SER A 81 13.20 4.77 -4.77
C SER A 81 11.83 4.14 -4.63
N ILE A 82 10.98 4.73 -3.82
CA ILE A 82 9.58 4.33 -3.71
C ILE A 82 8.81 4.90 -4.89
N ILE A 83 8.21 4.01 -5.66
CA ILE A 83 7.26 4.36 -6.72
C ILE A 83 5.86 4.00 -6.25
N PRO A 84 4.94 4.97 -6.16
CA PRO A 84 3.62 4.72 -5.60
C PRO A 84 2.72 3.98 -6.60
N PHE A 85 2.14 2.88 -6.14
CA PHE A 85 1.02 2.22 -6.81
C PHE A 85 -0.17 2.20 -5.86
N ARG A 86 -1.35 2.53 -6.40
CA ARG A 86 -2.60 2.48 -5.65
C ARG A 86 -3.35 1.20 -6.00
N GLY A 87 -3.85 0.51 -5.00
CA GLY A 87 -4.82 -0.56 -5.19
C GLY A 87 -6.24 0.01 -5.21
N ASP A 88 -6.91 -0.04 -6.37
CA ASP A 88 -8.32 0.32 -6.46
C ASP A 88 -9.15 -0.92 -6.09
N TYR A 89 -10.14 -0.72 -5.23
CA TYR A 89 -11.07 -1.76 -4.77
C TYR A 89 -12.51 -1.37 -5.10
N TRP A 90 -13.30 -2.37 -5.39
CA TRP A 90 -14.75 -2.28 -5.46
C TRP A 90 -15.34 -3.02 -4.25
N LYS A 91 -16.46 -2.53 -3.76
CA LYS A 91 -17.22 -3.18 -2.72
C LYS A 91 -18.42 -3.86 -3.35
N LEU A 92 -18.69 -5.11 -2.98
CA LEU A 92 -19.91 -5.79 -3.39
C LEU A 92 -21.11 -5.11 -2.76
N ALA A 93 -22.18 -5.00 -3.54
CA ALA A 93 -23.48 -4.61 -3.02
C ALA A 93 -24.00 -5.69 -2.02
N PRO A 94 -24.88 -5.34 -1.09
CA PRO A 94 -25.44 -6.30 -0.14
C PRO A 94 -26.09 -7.52 -0.79
N SER A 95 -26.63 -7.36 -2.02
CA SER A 95 -27.19 -8.45 -2.83
C SER A 95 -26.17 -9.51 -3.20
N GLY A 96 -24.92 -9.10 -3.46
CA GLY A 96 -23.82 -9.99 -3.89
C GLY A 96 -23.00 -10.57 -2.76
N GLU A 97 -23.13 -10.10 -1.52
CA GLU A 97 -22.27 -10.52 -0.40
C GLU A 97 -22.38 -12.02 -0.07
N HIS A 98 -23.51 -12.64 -0.38
CA HIS A 98 -23.73 -14.07 -0.16
C HIS A 98 -22.86 -14.97 -1.06
N LEU A 99 -22.35 -14.44 -2.18
CA LEU A 99 -21.50 -15.15 -3.14
C LEU A 99 -20.11 -15.42 -2.58
N VAL A 100 -19.66 -14.63 -1.60
CA VAL A 100 -18.30 -14.72 -1.05
C VAL A 100 -18.36 -14.89 0.47
N ARG A 101 -18.12 -16.10 0.95
CA ARG A 101 -18.15 -16.42 2.39
C ARG A 101 -16.79 -16.26 3.07
N HIS A 102 -15.71 -16.43 2.32
CA HIS A 102 -14.33 -16.48 2.80
C HIS A 102 -13.43 -15.62 1.92
N LEU A 103 -12.14 -15.63 2.23
CA LEU A 103 -11.11 -15.04 1.35
C LEU A 103 -10.99 -15.92 0.08
N ILE A 104 -10.97 -15.31 -1.10
CA ILE A 104 -10.80 -16.01 -2.38
C ILE A 104 -9.69 -15.34 -3.16
N TYR A 105 -8.55 -16.02 -3.28
CA TYR A 105 -7.36 -15.53 -3.96
C TYR A 105 -7.04 -16.38 -5.19
N PRO A 106 -6.55 -15.79 -6.28
CA PRO A 106 -5.98 -16.54 -7.39
C PRO A 106 -4.64 -17.16 -6.97
N VAL A 107 -4.23 -18.21 -7.67
CA VAL A 107 -2.85 -18.68 -7.60
C VAL A 107 -1.95 -17.57 -8.16
N PRO A 108 -0.88 -17.17 -7.48
CA PRO A 108 0.02 -16.11 -7.95
C PRO A 108 0.62 -16.47 -9.31
N ASP A 109 0.55 -15.53 -10.28
CA ASP A 109 1.25 -15.64 -11.55
C ASP A 109 2.68 -15.09 -11.39
N PRO A 110 3.73 -15.93 -11.56
CA PRO A 110 5.11 -15.48 -11.40
C PRO A 110 5.54 -14.42 -12.44
N ASN A 111 4.80 -14.29 -13.54
CA ASN A 111 5.06 -13.29 -14.58
C ASN A 111 4.37 -11.94 -14.30
N PHE A 112 3.50 -11.87 -13.29
CA PHE A 112 2.76 -10.68 -12.94
C PHE A 112 3.36 -10.02 -11.69
N PRO A 113 3.76 -8.74 -11.75
CA PRO A 113 4.48 -8.09 -10.65
C PRO A 113 3.61 -7.73 -9.45
N PHE A 114 2.30 -7.89 -9.56
CA PHE A 114 1.33 -7.56 -8.52
C PHE A 114 0.45 -8.76 -8.18
N LEU A 115 -0.22 -8.71 -7.05
CA LEU A 115 -1.24 -9.68 -6.69
C LEU A 115 -2.46 -9.51 -7.61
N GLY A 116 -2.98 -10.62 -8.14
CA GLY A 116 -4.19 -10.63 -8.93
C GLY A 116 -5.42 -10.21 -8.12
N VAL A 117 -6.49 -9.82 -8.82
CA VAL A 117 -7.76 -9.48 -8.16
C VAL A 117 -8.26 -10.65 -7.32
N HIS A 118 -8.75 -10.34 -6.14
CA HIS A 118 -9.23 -11.30 -5.16
C HIS A 118 -10.41 -10.73 -4.38
N PHE A 119 -11.10 -11.59 -3.62
CA PHE A 119 -12.15 -11.17 -2.73
C PHE A 119 -11.69 -11.26 -1.29
N THR A 120 -11.95 -10.22 -0.53
CA THR A 120 -11.65 -10.13 0.90
C THR A 120 -12.92 -9.79 1.67
N ARG A 121 -13.34 -10.71 2.54
CA ARG A 121 -14.35 -10.38 3.57
C ARG A 121 -13.67 -9.62 4.70
N ARG A 122 -14.13 -8.43 4.97
CA ARG A 122 -13.63 -7.61 6.08
C ARG A 122 -14.22 -8.06 7.41
N ILE A 123 -13.60 -7.68 8.51
CA ILE A 123 -14.12 -7.94 9.86
C ILE A 123 -15.48 -7.28 10.10
N THR A 124 -15.81 -6.24 9.35
CA THR A 124 -17.12 -5.56 9.36
C THR A 124 -18.22 -6.34 8.61
N GLY A 125 -17.85 -7.45 7.93
CA GLY A 125 -18.74 -8.27 7.13
C GLY A 125 -18.80 -7.89 5.65
N GLU A 126 -18.41 -6.69 5.29
CA GLU A 126 -18.37 -6.21 3.91
C GLU A 126 -17.38 -7.02 3.06
N ILE A 127 -17.65 -7.11 1.77
CA ILE A 127 -16.77 -7.78 0.82
C ILE A 127 -16.16 -6.78 -0.13
N GLU A 128 -14.84 -6.75 -0.18
CA GLU A 128 -14.06 -5.98 -1.12
C GLU A 128 -13.48 -6.89 -2.19
N ALA A 129 -13.49 -6.40 -3.43
CA ALA A 129 -12.88 -7.04 -4.58
C ALA A 129 -11.78 -6.14 -5.15
N GLY A 130 -10.60 -6.68 -5.36
CA GLY A 130 -9.40 -5.95 -5.80
C GLY A 130 -8.12 -6.65 -5.34
N PRO A 131 -6.98 -5.96 -5.33
CA PRO A 131 -6.77 -4.64 -5.93
C PRO A 131 -6.67 -4.65 -7.45
N ILE A 132 -6.98 -3.51 -8.06
CA ILE A 132 -6.49 -3.13 -9.38
C ILE A 132 -5.28 -2.25 -9.14
N ALA A 133 -4.10 -2.70 -9.54
CA ALA A 133 -2.85 -1.99 -9.24
C ALA A 133 -2.57 -0.92 -10.30
N VAL A 134 -2.78 0.34 -9.97
CA VAL A 134 -2.54 1.48 -10.87
C VAL A 134 -1.41 2.38 -10.35
N PHE A 135 -0.57 2.88 -11.26
CA PHE A 135 0.43 3.87 -10.88
C PHE A 135 -0.27 5.13 -10.33
N ALA A 136 0.12 5.56 -9.15
CA ALA A 136 -0.43 6.73 -8.49
C ALA A 136 0.41 7.97 -8.83
N PHE A 137 -0.25 9.11 -9.12
CA PHE A 137 0.44 10.34 -9.49
C PHE A 137 0.84 11.19 -8.28
N LYS A 138 0.65 10.65 -7.11
CA LYS A 138 1.04 11.20 -5.82
C LYS A 138 1.40 10.07 -4.88
N ARG A 139 2.40 10.25 -4.02
CA ARG A 139 2.87 9.22 -3.09
C ARG A 139 1.77 8.76 -2.12
N GLU A 140 1.03 9.70 -1.56
CA GLU A 140 -0.19 9.44 -0.81
C GLU A 140 -1.43 9.74 -1.66
N GLY A 141 -1.51 9.12 -2.84
CA GLY A 141 -2.58 9.30 -3.82
C GLY A 141 -3.67 8.25 -3.68
N TYR A 142 -4.63 8.46 -2.78
CA TYR A 142 -5.74 7.54 -2.52
C TYR A 142 -6.95 7.75 -3.42
N LYS A 143 -7.06 8.91 -4.05
CA LYS A 143 -8.12 9.21 -5.02
C LYS A 143 -7.57 9.17 -6.44
N LYS A 144 -8.42 8.88 -7.42
CA LYS A 144 -8.06 8.89 -8.86
C LYS A 144 -7.63 10.28 -9.35
N THR A 145 -8.06 11.33 -8.66
CA THR A 145 -7.76 12.74 -8.96
C THR A 145 -6.53 13.28 -8.21
N ASP A 146 -5.95 12.51 -7.30
CA ASP A 146 -4.79 12.97 -6.53
C ASP A 146 -3.57 13.05 -7.44
N PHE A 147 -2.95 14.23 -7.46
CA PHE A 147 -1.82 14.53 -8.30
C PHE A 147 -0.80 15.42 -7.57
N ASN A 148 0.48 15.12 -7.75
CA ASN A 148 1.60 15.96 -7.31
C ASN A 148 2.66 15.98 -8.41
N TRP A 149 2.92 17.16 -8.98
CA TRP A 149 3.84 17.33 -10.11
C TRP A 149 5.26 16.87 -9.80
N LEU A 150 5.79 17.16 -8.62
CA LEU A 150 7.15 16.78 -8.25
C LEU A 150 7.27 15.26 -8.12
N GLU A 151 6.36 14.63 -7.38
CA GLU A 151 6.35 13.17 -7.14
C GLU A 151 6.09 12.37 -8.42
N PHE A 152 5.25 12.91 -9.31
CA PHE A 152 5.00 12.33 -10.62
C PHE A 152 6.28 12.31 -11.46
N TRP A 153 6.96 13.46 -11.59
CA TRP A 153 8.18 13.53 -12.39
C TRP A 153 9.34 12.78 -11.74
N GLU A 154 9.48 12.80 -10.40
CA GLU A 154 10.45 11.95 -9.70
C GLU A 154 10.28 10.48 -10.09
N SER A 155 9.03 9.99 -10.14
CA SER A 155 8.72 8.61 -10.53
C SER A 155 9.03 8.36 -12.00
N ILE A 156 8.57 9.23 -12.91
CA ILE A 156 8.75 9.06 -14.37
C ILE A 156 10.22 9.09 -14.77
N PHE A 157 11.03 9.96 -14.15
CA PHE A 157 12.45 10.04 -14.48
C PHE A 157 13.30 8.99 -13.77
N TRP A 158 12.75 8.27 -12.79
CA TRP A 158 13.50 7.21 -12.13
C TRP A 158 13.80 6.06 -13.10
N ARG A 159 15.09 5.74 -13.28
CA ARG A 159 15.54 4.71 -14.24
C ARG A 159 14.90 3.35 -14.00
N GLY A 160 14.75 2.95 -12.73
CA GLY A 160 14.13 1.69 -12.35
C GLY A 160 12.67 1.62 -12.79
N PHE A 161 11.88 2.68 -12.53
CA PHE A 161 10.48 2.75 -12.96
C PHE A 161 10.33 2.67 -14.47
N ARG A 162 11.14 3.39 -15.23
CA ARG A 162 11.10 3.33 -16.71
C ARG A 162 11.31 1.92 -17.25
N LYS A 163 12.25 1.15 -16.66
CA LYS A 163 12.47 -0.25 -17.04
C LYS A 163 11.24 -1.12 -16.76
N VAL A 164 10.64 -0.97 -15.57
CA VAL A 164 9.42 -1.69 -15.18
C VAL A 164 8.24 -1.28 -16.07
N ALA A 165 8.04 0.02 -16.28
CA ALA A 165 6.97 0.55 -17.11
C ALA A 165 7.07 0.04 -18.55
N LEU A 166 8.27 0.05 -19.15
CA LEU A 166 8.47 -0.48 -20.50
C LEU A 166 8.24 -1.99 -20.59
N LYS A 167 8.63 -2.75 -19.57
CA LYS A 167 8.42 -4.20 -19.52
C LYS A 167 6.94 -4.57 -19.38
N TYR A 168 6.19 -3.82 -18.57
CA TYR A 168 4.82 -4.17 -18.17
C TYR A 168 3.76 -3.19 -18.67
N TYR A 169 4.04 -2.38 -19.72
CA TYR A 169 3.12 -1.33 -20.16
C TYR A 169 1.73 -1.85 -20.57
N LYS A 170 1.67 -3.01 -21.24
CA LYS A 170 0.39 -3.63 -21.63
C LYS A 170 -0.44 -3.99 -20.40
N THR A 171 0.20 -4.58 -19.40
CA THR A 171 -0.43 -4.92 -18.14
C THR A 171 -0.92 -3.66 -17.42
N GLY A 172 -0.07 -2.63 -17.32
CA GLY A 172 -0.44 -1.35 -16.72
C GLY A 172 -1.64 -0.68 -17.39
N LEU A 173 -1.68 -0.66 -18.73
CA LEU A 173 -2.84 -0.15 -19.46
C LEU A 173 -4.11 -0.98 -19.21
N GLY A 174 -3.97 -2.31 -19.10
CA GLY A 174 -5.07 -3.20 -18.73
C GLY A 174 -5.60 -2.93 -17.31
N GLU A 175 -4.71 -2.64 -16.36
CA GLU A 175 -5.10 -2.26 -14.99
C GLU A 175 -5.87 -0.92 -14.99
N TYR A 176 -5.37 0.10 -15.70
CA TYR A 176 -6.11 1.35 -15.85
C TYR A 176 -7.48 1.13 -16.49
N TYR A 177 -7.58 0.34 -17.53
CA TYR A 177 -8.87 0.02 -18.15
C TYR A 177 -9.84 -0.63 -17.15
N ARG A 178 -9.38 -1.62 -16.38
CA ARG A 178 -10.19 -2.25 -15.31
C ARG A 178 -10.57 -1.27 -14.19
N SER A 179 -9.68 -0.32 -13.85
CA SER A 179 -9.98 0.69 -12.82
C SER A 179 -11.13 1.62 -13.21
N PHE A 180 -11.36 1.85 -14.51
CA PHE A 180 -12.43 2.73 -15.01
C PHE A 180 -13.66 1.98 -15.53
N SER A 181 -13.53 0.69 -15.84
CA SER A 181 -14.61 -0.12 -16.43
C SER A 181 -15.09 -1.18 -15.44
N LYS A 182 -16.27 -0.94 -14.84
CA LYS A 182 -16.95 -1.92 -13.96
C LYS A 182 -17.09 -3.27 -14.66
N ARG A 183 -17.57 -3.27 -15.91
CA ARG A 183 -17.71 -4.47 -16.74
C ARG A 183 -16.41 -5.25 -16.91
N ALA A 184 -15.31 -4.56 -17.23
CA ALA A 184 -14.01 -5.22 -17.41
C ALA A 184 -13.50 -5.80 -16.09
N PHE A 185 -13.77 -5.13 -14.99
CA PHE A 185 -13.40 -5.60 -13.66
C PHE A 185 -14.25 -6.81 -13.24
N THR A 186 -15.58 -6.76 -13.43
CA THR A 186 -16.48 -7.89 -13.14
C THR A 186 -16.03 -9.15 -13.92
N LYS A 187 -15.66 -9.02 -15.19
CA LYS A 187 -15.11 -10.15 -15.96
C LYS A 187 -13.86 -10.76 -15.35
N ALA A 188 -12.98 -9.95 -14.76
CA ALA A 188 -11.80 -10.46 -14.07
C ALA A 188 -12.18 -11.19 -12.77
N LEU A 189 -13.19 -10.74 -12.06
CA LEU A 189 -13.70 -11.38 -10.85
C LEU A 189 -14.44 -12.69 -11.16
N GLN A 190 -15.12 -12.79 -12.29
CA GLN A 190 -15.83 -14.00 -12.72
C GLN A 190 -14.90 -15.20 -12.94
N VAL A 191 -13.60 -14.99 -13.10
CA VAL A 191 -12.61 -16.09 -13.10
C VAL A 191 -12.58 -16.83 -11.77
N LEU A 192 -12.81 -16.11 -10.66
CA LEU A 192 -12.81 -16.66 -9.30
C LEU A 192 -14.22 -17.04 -8.84
N VAL A 193 -15.20 -16.20 -9.12
CA VAL A 193 -16.61 -16.38 -8.73
C VAL A 193 -17.48 -16.10 -9.96
N PRO A 194 -17.78 -17.13 -10.78
CA PRO A 194 -18.50 -16.96 -12.05
C PRO A 194 -19.89 -16.33 -11.94
N MET A 195 -20.52 -16.41 -10.76
CA MET A 195 -21.87 -15.89 -10.54
C MET A 195 -21.94 -14.39 -10.28
N VAL A 196 -20.82 -13.72 -10.01
CA VAL A 196 -20.79 -12.26 -9.77
C VAL A 196 -21.22 -11.52 -11.02
N GLN A 197 -22.15 -10.58 -10.87
CA GLN A 197 -22.67 -9.72 -11.94
C GLN A 197 -22.24 -8.26 -11.73
N GLU A 198 -22.47 -7.43 -12.76
CA GLU A 198 -22.12 -6.00 -12.69
C GLU A 198 -22.93 -5.24 -11.62
N ASP A 199 -24.11 -5.72 -11.25
CA ASP A 199 -24.98 -5.07 -10.26
C ASP A 199 -24.70 -5.53 -8.81
N ASP A 200 -23.84 -6.55 -8.66
CA ASP A 200 -23.37 -7.00 -7.35
C ASP A 200 -22.20 -6.12 -6.89
#